data_d393c92062f2ad136870e59c131d678e
#
_entry.id   d393c92062f2ad136870e59c131d678e
#
_cell.length_a   1.000
_cell.length_b   1.000
_cell.length_c   1.000
_cell.angle_alpha   90.00
_cell.angle_beta   90.00
_cell.angle_gamma   90.00
#
_symmetry.space_group_name_H-M   'P 1'
#
loop_
_entity.id
_entity.type
_entity.pdbx_description
1 polymer ?
#
loop_
_entity_poly.entity_id
_entity_poly.type
_entity_poly.pdbx_seq_one_letter_code
_entity_poly.pdbx_strand_id
1 'polypeptide(L)'
;MATLILRDTYRALEKKMESLDKLKKETSLKIRDAASHGDLKENAEYHAAREEQSLIVRKIQLLQTHSPFQIIEYSEIETDEVGFGNKVTILEEGKDEAEDYYLLGPIEFELDLYPMIVTYHSPFGQAIVGKKIDEDFTLEIGGKETKFTITAIEKISAE
;
A
#
# COMPACT_ATOMS: atom_id res chain seq x y z
N MET A 1 -10.24 10.66 9.96
CA MET A 1 -10.05 9.30 10.45
C MET A 1 -8.63 8.83 10.21
N ALA A 2 -8.10 8.04 11.14
CA ALA A 2 -6.74 7.54 11.03
C ALA A 2 -6.66 6.35 10.06
N THR A 3 -5.56 6.28 9.33
CA THR A 3 -5.25 5.16 8.44
C THR A 3 -4.62 4.03 9.27
N LEU A 4 -5.16 2.82 9.13
CA LEU A 4 -4.61 1.66 9.83
C LEU A 4 -3.29 1.24 9.20
N ILE A 5 -2.31 0.90 10.02
CA ILE A 5 -0.97 0.52 9.57
C ILE A 5 -0.36 -0.47 10.57
N LEU A 6 0.34 -1.49 10.05
CA LEU A 6 1.07 -2.42 10.91
C LEU A 6 2.31 -1.74 11.51
N ARG A 7 2.75 -2.18 12.69
CA ARG A 7 3.93 -1.63 13.36
C ARG A 7 5.18 -1.68 12.47
N ASP A 8 5.45 -2.81 11.85
CA ASP A 8 6.62 -2.95 10.98
C ASP A 8 6.50 -2.10 9.72
N THR A 9 5.29 -1.93 9.20
CA THR A 9 5.03 -1.04 8.07
C THR A 9 5.33 0.40 8.47
N TYR A 10 4.92 0.82 9.66
CA TYR A 10 5.18 2.17 10.14
C TYR A 10 6.70 2.45 10.22
N ARG A 11 7.46 1.48 10.70
CA ARG A 11 8.93 1.58 10.72
C ARG A 11 9.50 1.69 9.30
N ALA A 12 8.97 0.89 8.38
CA ALA A 12 9.39 0.95 6.98
C ALA A 12 9.03 2.31 6.35
N LEU A 13 7.87 2.85 6.71
CA LEU A 13 7.44 4.18 6.25
C LEU A 13 8.40 5.26 6.75
N GLU A 14 8.78 5.23 8.01
CA GLU A 14 9.74 6.18 8.57
C GLU A 14 11.06 6.15 7.82
N LYS A 15 11.58 4.95 7.54
CA LYS A 15 12.83 4.79 6.78
C LYS A 15 12.67 5.28 5.34
N LYS A 16 11.53 5.00 4.72
CA LYS A 16 11.26 5.46 3.35
C LYS A 16 11.19 6.97 3.28
N MET A 17 10.51 7.61 4.23
CA MET A 17 10.41 9.07 4.29
C MET A 17 11.77 9.73 4.49
N GLU A 18 12.60 9.15 5.35
CA GLU A 18 13.97 9.61 5.58
C GLU A 18 14.80 9.51 4.31
N SER A 19 14.70 8.37 3.61
CA SER A 19 15.38 8.15 2.33
C SER A 19 14.93 9.15 1.27
N LEU A 20 13.63 9.38 1.16
CA LEU A 20 13.07 10.34 0.20
C LEU A 20 13.51 11.77 0.49
N ASP A 21 13.56 12.15 1.78
CA ASP A 21 14.03 13.47 2.17
C ASP A 21 15.49 13.68 1.78
N LYS A 22 16.32 12.66 1.97
CA LYS A 22 17.72 12.69 1.56
C LYS A 22 17.85 12.85 0.05
N LEU A 23 17.07 12.09 -0.72
CA LEU A 23 17.05 12.19 -2.18
C LEU A 23 16.59 13.57 -2.63
N LYS A 24 15.61 14.16 -1.95
CA LYS A 24 15.13 15.51 -2.24
C LYS A 24 16.25 16.53 -2.07
N LYS A 25 17.04 16.42 -1.01
CA LYS A 25 18.19 17.30 -0.76
C LYS A 25 19.27 17.12 -1.83
N GLU A 26 19.55 15.87 -2.21
CA GLU A 26 20.53 15.58 -3.26
C GLU A 26 20.10 16.16 -4.60
N THR A 27 18.81 16.06 -4.97
CA THR A 27 18.32 16.63 -6.21
C THR A 27 18.33 18.17 -6.17
N SER A 28 18.12 18.77 -5.00
CA SER A 28 18.24 20.23 -4.86
C SER A 28 19.66 20.69 -5.19
N LEU A 29 20.68 19.93 -4.77
CA LEU A 29 22.06 20.24 -5.10
C LEU A 29 22.33 20.05 -6.59
N LYS A 30 21.78 19.00 -7.21
CA LYS A 30 21.90 18.79 -8.65
C LYS A 30 21.27 19.94 -9.44
N ILE A 31 20.12 20.42 -9.02
CA ILE A 31 19.44 21.55 -9.67
C ILE A 31 20.30 22.81 -9.59
N ARG A 32 20.85 23.09 -8.42
CA ARG A 32 21.72 24.25 -8.20
C ARG A 32 22.95 24.16 -9.10
N ASP A 33 23.60 22.99 -9.14
CA ASP A 33 24.79 22.77 -9.93
C ASP A 33 24.48 22.93 -11.43
N ALA A 34 23.44 22.30 -11.92
CA ALA A 34 23.02 22.39 -13.31
C ALA A 34 22.67 23.84 -13.72
N ALA A 35 22.00 24.58 -12.82
CA ALA A 35 21.63 25.98 -13.06
C ALA A 35 22.85 26.86 -13.24
N SER A 36 24.00 26.52 -12.63
CA SER A 36 25.23 27.29 -12.73
C SER A 36 25.91 27.15 -14.09
N HIS A 37 25.49 26.20 -14.93
CA HIS A 37 26.13 25.89 -16.21
C HIS A 37 25.57 26.63 -17.42
N GLY A 38 24.68 27.60 -17.23
CA GLY A 38 24.25 28.49 -18.30
C GLY A 38 22.76 28.60 -18.52
N ASP A 39 22.30 28.58 -19.79
CA ASP A 39 20.92 28.82 -20.17
C ASP A 39 19.98 27.72 -19.62
N LEU A 40 19.08 28.10 -18.71
CA LEU A 40 18.15 27.18 -18.07
C LEU A 40 17.13 26.59 -19.04
N LYS A 41 16.78 27.32 -20.10
CA LYS A 41 15.78 26.85 -21.08
C LYS A 41 16.25 25.65 -21.90
N GLU A 42 17.54 25.63 -22.22
CA GLU A 42 18.14 24.56 -23.04
C GLU A 42 19.02 23.61 -22.26
N ASN A 43 19.07 23.75 -20.93
CA ASN A 43 19.91 22.93 -20.09
C ASN A 43 19.20 21.62 -19.73
N ALA A 44 19.54 20.55 -20.47
CA ALA A 44 18.93 19.24 -20.28
C ALA A 44 19.16 18.66 -18.88
N GLU A 45 20.34 18.91 -18.30
CA GLU A 45 20.65 18.46 -16.94
C GLU A 45 19.76 19.12 -15.89
N TYR A 46 19.52 20.42 -16.07
CA TYR A 46 18.65 21.20 -15.19
C TYR A 46 17.22 20.66 -15.24
N HIS A 47 16.68 20.45 -16.42
CA HIS A 47 15.32 19.94 -16.61
C HIS A 47 15.17 18.50 -16.07
N ALA A 48 16.17 17.66 -16.31
CA ALA A 48 16.15 16.28 -15.79
C ALA A 48 16.16 16.26 -14.25
N ALA A 49 16.98 17.08 -13.62
CA ALA A 49 17.06 17.16 -12.16
C ALA A 49 15.76 17.70 -11.55
N ARG A 50 15.12 18.68 -12.20
CA ARG A 50 13.83 19.18 -11.73
C ARG A 50 12.74 18.14 -11.85
N GLU A 51 12.72 17.36 -12.92
CA GLU A 51 11.75 16.28 -13.10
C GLU A 51 11.96 15.19 -12.04
N GLU A 52 13.21 14.80 -11.80
CA GLU A 52 13.56 13.83 -10.76
C GLU A 52 13.04 14.27 -9.39
N GLN A 53 13.29 15.56 -9.02
CA GLN A 53 12.81 16.09 -7.75
C GLN A 53 11.29 16.11 -7.68
N SER A 54 10.61 16.43 -8.78
CA SER A 54 9.15 16.44 -8.83
C SER A 54 8.57 15.06 -8.51
N LEU A 55 9.18 14.00 -9.03
CA LEU A 55 8.73 12.63 -8.74
C LEU A 55 8.95 12.25 -7.27
N ILE A 56 10.08 12.67 -6.70
CA ILE A 56 10.37 12.45 -5.28
C ILE A 56 9.35 13.17 -4.40
N VAL A 57 9.06 14.43 -4.69
CA VAL A 57 8.08 15.23 -3.94
C VAL A 57 6.69 14.61 -4.02
N ARG A 58 6.29 14.13 -5.20
CA ARG A 58 5.00 13.45 -5.37
C ARG A 58 4.90 12.20 -4.51
N LYS A 59 5.99 11.43 -4.42
CA LYS A 59 6.01 10.22 -3.59
C LYS A 59 5.87 10.57 -2.12
N ILE A 60 6.57 11.60 -1.67
CA ILE A 60 6.45 12.10 -0.30
C ILE A 60 5.01 12.52 0.00
N GLN A 61 4.41 13.30 -0.89
CA GLN A 61 3.03 13.78 -0.72
C GLN A 61 2.03 12.64 -0.70
N LEU A 62 2.22 11.65 -1.58
CA LEU A 62 1.36 10.48 -1.63
C LEU A 62 1.35 9.74 -0.30
N LEU A 63 2.53 9.50 0.28
CA LEU A 63 2.64 8.82 1.56
C LEU A 63 2.07 9.67 2.71
N GLN A 64 2.31 10.98 2.70
CA GLN A 64 1.80 11.89 3.73
C GLN A 64 0.28 12.06 3.68
N THR A 65 -0.32 11.91 2.51
CA THR A 65 -1.77 12.02 2.33
C THR A 65 -2.55 11.07 3.22
N HIS A 66 -1.94 9.94 3.58
CA HIS A 66 -2.60 8.92 4.39
C HIS A 66 -2.51 9.17 5.89
N SER A 67 -1.73 10.15 6.33
CA SER A 67 -1.66 10.51 7.76
C SER A 67 -2.97 11.17 8.22
N PRO A 68 -3.34 11.10 9.52
CA PRO A 68 -2.64 10.43 10.60
C PRO A 68 -2.79 8.92 10.56
N PHE A 69 -1.92 8.21 11.28
CA PHE A 69 -1.89 6.74 11.29
C PHE A 69 -2.30 6.20 12.65
N GLN A 70 -2.99 5.05 12.61
CA GLN A 70 -3.27 4.26 13.79
C GLN A 70 -2.50 2.94 13.64
N ILE A 71 -1.52 2.73 14.50
CA ILE A 71 -0.68 1.54 14.46
C ILE A 71 -1.44 0.37 15.07
N ILE A 72 -1.50 -0.73 14.32
CA ILE A 72 -2.10 -1.98 14.77
C ILE A 72 -0.98 -2.94 15.14
N GLU A 73 -0.99 -3.39 16.39
CA GLU A 73 -0.02 -4.38 16.85
C GLU A 73 -0.47 -5.77 16.44
N TYR A 74 0.48 -6.67 16.22
CA TYR A 74 0.16 -8.06 15.85
C TYR A 74 -0.72 -8.75 16.89
N SER A 75 -0.57 -8.40 18.17
CA SER A 75 -1.38 -8.95 19.25
C SER A 75 -2.85 -8.55 19.17
N GLU A 76 -3.18 -7.48 18.46
CA GLU A 76 -4.56 -6.99 18.29
C GLU A 76 -5.29 -7.67 17.15
N ILE A 77 -4.57 -8.39 16.29
CA ILE A 77 -5.15 -9.03 15.10
C ILE A 77 -5.85 -10.33 15.52
N GLU A 78 -7.12 -10.45 15.15
CA GLU A 78 -7.92 -11.63 15.45
C GLU A 78 -8.21 -12.40 14.16
N THR A 79 -8.69 -13.64 14.27
CA THR A 79 -8.96 -14.51 13.14
C THR A 79 -10.38 -15.07 13.12
N ASP A 80 -11.25 -14.60 13.99
CA ASP A 80 -12.65 -15.02 14.03
C ASP A 80 -13.48 -14.42 12.88
N GLU A 81 -13.07 -13.28 12.38
CA GLU A 81 -13.64 -12.66 11.17
C GLU A 81 -12.57 -11.87 10.45
N VAL A 82 -12.81 -11.60 9.16
CA VAL A 82 -11.85 -10.86 8.33
C VAL A 82 -11.74 -9.42 8.80
N GLY A 83 -10.51 -8.98 9.04
CA GLY A 83 -10.19 -7.62 9.40
C GLY A 83 -8.78 -7.24 8.96
N PHE A 84 -8.40 -6.01 9.25
CA PHE A 84 -7.06 -5.52 8.95
C PHE A 84 -6.00 -6.41 9.60
N GLY A 85 -5.00 -6.80 8.82
CA GLY A 85 -3.90 -7.64 9.29
C GLY A 85 -4.12 -9.14 9.09
N ASN A 86 -5.20 -9.52 8.40
CA ASN A 86 -5.45 -10.92 8.08
C ASN A 86 -4.96 -11.30 6.70
N LYS A 87 -4.44 -12.53 6.61
CA LYS A 87 -4.24 -13.23 5.35
C LYS A 87 -5.49 -14.07 5.13
N VAL A 88 -6.22 -13.80 4.07
CA VAL A 88 -7.51 -14.40 3.80
C VAL A 88 -7.40 -15.28 2.58
N THR A 89 -7.77 -16.56 2.73
CA THR A 89 -7.79 -17.49 1.62
C THR A 89 -9.20 -17.53 1.05
N ILE A 90 -9.33 -17.30 -0.25
CA ILE A 90 -10.62 -17.11 -0.92
C ILE A 90 -10.67 -17.99 -2.16
N LEU A 91 -11.79 -18.71 -2.29
CA LEU A 91 -12.06 -19.57 -3.46
C LEU A 91 -13.12 -18.91 -4.33
N GLU A 92 -12.77 -18.66 -5.59
CA GLU A 92 -13.71 -18.19 -6.60
C GLU A 92 -14.53 -19.37 -7.12
N GLU A 93 -15.84 -19.17 -7.27
CA GLU A 93 -16.72 -20.22 -7.81
C GLU A 93 -16.26 -20.64 -9.21
N GLY A 94 -16.11 -21.93 -9.42
CA GLY A 94 -15.64 -22.51 -10.68
C GLY A 94 -14.13 -22.68 -10.78
N LYS A 95 -13.40 -22.26 -9.77
CA LYS A 95 -11.94 -22.45 -9.70
C LYS A 95 -11.61 -23.64 -8.80
N ASP A 96 -10.51 -24.33 -9.10
CA ASP A 96 -10.06 -25.49 -8.32
C ASP A 96 -9.14 -25.08 -7.16
N GLU A 97 -8.46 -23.94 -7.28
CA GLU A 97 -7.51 -23.48 -6.29
C GLU A 97 -7.93 -22.15 -5.68
N ALA A 98 -7.83 -22.06 -4.37
CA ALA A 98 -8.05 -20.82 -3.64
C ALA A 98 -6.81 -19.93 -3.74
N GLU A 99 -7.00 -18.63 -3.60
CA GLU A 99 -5.91 -17.67 -3.57
C GLU A 99 -5.84 -16.96 -2.23
N ASP A 100 -4.63 -16.58 -1.83
CA ASP A 100 -4.39 -15.86 -0.59
C ASP A 100 -4.30 -14.36 -0.86
N TYR A 101 -5.02 -13.60 -0.06
CA TYR A 101 -5.01 -12.13 -0.11
C TYR A 101 -4.64 -11.58 1.25
N TYR A 102 -3.93 -10.45 1.25
CA TYR A 102 -3.52 -9.77 2.47
C TYR A 102 -4.38 -8.51 2.63
N LEU A 103 -5.25 -8.50 3.64
CA LEU A 103 -6.12 -7.35 3.89
C LEU A 103 -5.35 -6.34 4.72
N LEU A 104 -4.86 -5.33 4.06
CA LEU A 104 -3.98 -4.31 4.64
C LEU A 104 -4.42 -2.92 4.21
N GLY A 105 -3.56 -1.95 4.44
CA GLY A 105 -3.87 -0.56 4.14
C GLY A 105 -3.06 0.00 2.97
N PRO A 106 -3.28 1.29 2.70
CA PRO A 106 -2.63 1.93 1.56
C PRO A 106 -1.11 2.02 1.67
N ILE A 107 -0.55 2.08 2.88
CA ILE A 107 0.91 2.16 3.01
C ILE A 107 1.57 0.82 2.71
N GLU A 108 1.01 -0.28 3.22
CA GLU A 108 1.52 -1.62 2.85
C GLU A 108 1.50 -1.80 1.34
N PHE A 109 0.44 -1.31 0.69
CA PHE A 109 0.31 -1.36 -0.76
C PHE A 109 1.35 -0.48 -1.46
N GLU A 110 1.50 0.77 -1.04
CA GLU A 110 2.44 1.71 -1.66
C GLU A 110 3.90 1.28 -1.51
N LEU A 111 4.25 0.65 -0.38
CA LEU A 111 5.60 0.17 -0.13
C LEU A 111 5.84 -1.26 -0.64
N ASP A 112 4.80 -1.90 -1.19
CA ASP A 112 4.87 -3.25 -1.77
C ASP A 112 5.46 -4.29 -0.81
N LEU A 113 4.99 -4.28 0.43
CA LEU A 113 5.57 -5.11 1.49
C LEU A 113 5.04 -6.55 1.51
N TYR A 114 3.92 -6.81 0.87
CA TYR A 114 3.28 -8.13 0.84
C TYR A 114 2.75 -8.40 -0.57
N PRO A 115 2.64 -9.67 -0.97
CA PRO A 115 2.00 -9.99 -2.25
C PRO A 115 0.48 -9.89 -2.11
N MET A 116 -0.21 -9.71 -3.23
CA MET A 116 -1.67 -9.77 -3.30
C MET A 116 -2.38 -8.96 -2.21
N ILE A 117 -1.96 -7.72 -2.02
CA ILE A 117 -2.60 -6.84 -1.04
C ILE A 117 -3.97 -6.39 -1.56
N VAL A 118 -4.98 -6.54 -0.70
CA VAL A 118 -6.30 -5.95 -0.88
C VAL A 118 -6.42 -4.87 0.19
N THR A 119 -6.57 -3.61 -0.23
CA THR A 119 -6.71 -2.54 0.75
C THR A 119 -8.12 -2.56 1.35
N TYR A 120 -8.22 -2.27 2.64
CA TYR A 120 -9.51 -2.37 3.34
C TYR A 120 -10.54 -1.33 2.84
N HIS A 121 -10.11 -0.32 2.09
CA HIS A 121 -11.01 0.67 1.49
C HIS A 121 -11.48 0.28 0.08
N SER A 122 -10.86 -0.71 -0.55
CA SER A 122 -11.23 -1.14 -1.90
C SER A 122 -12.59 -1.84 -1.90
N PRO A 123 -13.27 -1.92 -3.06
CA PRO A 123 -14.52 -2.67 -3.14
C PRO A 123 -14.38 -4.13 -2.71
N PHE A 124 -13.28 -4.79 -3.08
CA PHE A 124 -13.01 -6.17 -2.68
C PHE A 124 -12.79 -6.25 -1.15
N GLY A 125 -12.00 -5.33 -0.60
CA GLY A 125 -11.76 -5.26 0.84
C GLY A 125 -13.04 -5.04 1.62
N GLN A 126 -13.88 -4.11 1.18
CA GLN A 126 -15.16 -3.84 1.84
C GLN A 126 -16.10 -5.04 1.80
N ALA A 127 -16.05 -5.83 0.72
CA ALA A 127 -16.88 -7.02 0.59
C ALA A 127 -16.49 -8.13 1.58
N ILE A 128 -15.22 -8.22 1.95
CA ILE A 128 -14.73 -9.31 2.80
C ILE A 128 -14.63 -8.95 4.29
N VAL A 129 -14.49 -7.66 4.63
CA VAL A 129 -14.38 -7.24 6.03
C VAL A 129 -15.60 -7.71 6.82
N GLY A 130 -15.36 -8.34 7.97
CA GLY A 130 -16.41 -8.86 8.84
C GLY A 130 -16.94 -10.23 8.45
N LYS A 131 -16.49 -10.79 7.33
CA LYS A 131 -16.90 -12.14 6.91
C LYS A 131 -16.16 -13.19 7.72
N LYS A 132 -16.79 -14.35 7.87
CA LYS A 132 -16.24 -15.48 8.59
C LYS A 132 -15.90 -16.62 7.63
N ILE A 133 -15.16 -17.59 8.13
CA ILE A 133 -14.85 -18.81 7.35
C ILE A 133 -16.15 -19.47 6.90
N ASP A 134 -16.17 -19.92 5.65
CA ASP A 134 -17.30 -20.57 4.96
C ASP A 134 -18.42 -19.60 4.55
N GLU A 135 -18.26 -18.29 4.80
CA GLU A 135 -19.19 -17.31 4.29
C GLU A 135 -18.88 -16.96 2.84
N ASP A 136 -19.95 -16.72 2.09
CA ASP A 136 -19.86 -16.35 0.68
C ASP A 136 -20.07 -14.84 0.50
N PHE A 137 -19.52 -14.31 -0.58
CA PHE A 137 -19.81 -12.95 -1.01
C PHE A 137 -19.79 -12.90 -2.53
N THR A 138 -20.41 -11.89 -3.09
CA THR A 138 -20.42 -11.68 -4.55
C THR A 138 -19.86 -10.32 -4.89
N LEU A 139 -19.16 -10.24 -6.03
CA LEU A 139 -18.66 -9.00 -6.60
C LEU A 139 -18.91 -8.99 -8.09
N GLU A 140 -19.20 -7.80 -8.63
CA GLU A 140 -19.29 -7.61 -10.06
C GLU A 140 -17.89 -7.31 -10.59
N ILE A 141 -17.37 -8.21 -11.43
CA ILE A 141 -16.06 -8.07 -12.05
C ILE A 141 -16.25 -8.14 -13.56
N GLY A 142 -15.88 -7.06 -14.26
CA GLY A 142 -16.01 -6.99 -15.71
C GLY A 142 -17.45 -7.13 -16.21
N GLY A 143 -18.42 -6.61 -15.45
CA GLY A 143 -19.82 -6.70 -15.80
C GLY A 143 -20.47 -8.03 -15.45
N LYS A 144 -19.74 -8.93 -14.82
CA LYS A 144 -20.24 -10.26 -14.42
C LYS A 144 -20.19 -10.40 -12.91
N GLU A 145 -21.30 -10.88 -12.33
CA GLU A 145 -21.36 -11.17 -10.90
C GLU A 145 -20.63 -12.48 -10.61
N THR A 146 -19.63 -12.42 -9.72
CA THR A 146 -18.80 -13.57 -9.36
C THR A 146 -18.96 -13.85 -7.89
N LYS A 147 -19.15 -15.14 -7.56
CA LYS A 147 -19.30 -15.59 -6.17
C LYS A 147 -17.97 -16.13 -5.63
N PHE A 148 -17.69 -15.78 -4.39
CA PHE A 148 -16.48 -16.19 -3.68
C PHE A 148 -16.84 -16.75 -2.32
N THR A 149 -15.99 -17.66 -1.81
CA THR A 149 -16.14 -18.24 -0.48
C THR A 149 -14.85 -18.05 0.31
N ILE A 150 -14.96 -17.61 1.56
CA ILE A 150 -13.81 -17.48 2.46
C ILE A 150 -13.51 -18.84 3.05
N THR A 151 -12.31 -19.36 2.78
CA THR A 151 -11.92 -20.72 3.22
C THR A 151 -10.98 -20.72 4.41
N ALA A 152 -10.22 -19.65 4.64
CA ALA A 152 -9.32 -19.57 5.78
C ALA A 152 -9.05 -18.09 6.13
N ILE A 153 -8.85 -17.84 7.40
CA ILE A 153 -8.47 -16.53 7.93
C ILE A 153 -7.27 -16.76 8.84
N GLU A 154 -6.14 -16.16 8.49
CA GLU A 154 -4.93 -16.28 9.28
C GLU A 154 -4.45 -14.90 9.69
N LYS A 155 -3.68 -14.87 10.75
CA LYS A 155 -3.04 -13.66 11.25
C LYS A 155 -1.72 -13.45 10.50
N ILE A 156 -1.51 -12.25 9.97
CA ILE A 156 -0.20 -11.88 9.43
C ILE A 156 0.74 -11.77 10.61
N SER A 157 1.91 -12.42 10.54
CA SER A 157 2.88 -12.38 11.61
C SER A 157 4.10 -11.56 11.23
N ALA A 158 4.77 -11.02 12.24
CA ALA A 158 6.07 -10.39 12.05
C ALA A 158 7.10 -11.46 11.71
N GLU A 159 7.92 -11.21 10.70
CA GLU A 159 9.06 -12.07 10.38
C GLU A 159 10.34 -11.49 10.94
#